data_667b3daff2d787f8e50b77d871d49fd3
#
_entry.id   667b3daff2d787f8e50b77d871d49fd3
#
_cell.length_a   1.000
_cell.length_b   1.000
_cell.length_c   1.000
_cell.angle_alpha   90.00
_cell.angle_beta   90.00
_cell.angle_gamma   90.00
#
_symmetry.space_group_name_H-M   'P 1'
#
loop_
_entity.id
_entity.type
_entity.pdbx_description
1 polymer ?
#
loop_
_entity_poly.entity_id
_entity_poly.type
_entity_poly.pdbx_seq_one_letter_code
_entity_poly.pdbx_strand_id
1 'polypeptide(L)'
;DGEFFARIVRGGDAGPWGFSLQLIDAQRCPIDYNAKLKNGRFIRQGIEFNTYGKPIAYYFNASDGDDVYYRTATNNYTRVEASDVIHGFLEDMVGQKRGLPWTSTSLFRLHQISEFEDSAIVNARVSANKMGFIQWREGFGPKFEEDDEIQIESQAGEFPMLPEGAELKEWSPNYPTGEFLPFHKAMLRSMAAGMGVLYNNLASDLENVNFSSIRQGTLDEREHWKELQQWLIETLIEPVFFEWLKYSLLKGHIKKKNGSSYQALELDRLSKVSWQARRWTWIDPSSEVAAAEKAKNNMLTSPGSVIREQGKDPQTVWAESARDLKTMKDEYINQGFSAETAEEMVLASMGRKQAGAVGRPKESM
;
A
#
# COMPACT_ATOMS: atom_id res chain seq x y z
N ASP A 1 -7.47 -2.36 9.22
CA ASP A 1 -8.31 -3.39 9.87
C ASP A 1 -7.87 -4.81 9.52
N GLY A 2 -7.08 -5.01 8.46
CA GLY A 2 -6.58 -6.32 8.02
C GLY A 2 -7.52 -7.09 7.10
N GLU A 3 -8.76 -6.64 6.94
CA GLU A 3 -9.77 -7.23 6.08
C GLU A 3 -10.75 -6.20 5.55
N PHE A 4 -11.47 -6.55 4.50
CA PHE A 4 -12.57 -5.73 3.98
C PHE A 4 -13.76 -6.59 3.57
N PHE A 5 -14.95 -6.00 3.62
CA PHE A 5 -16.17 -6.60 3.10
C PHE A 5 -16.76 -5.70 2.03
N ALA A 6 -17.03 -6.28 0.86
CA ALA A 6 -17.72 -5.61 -0.22
C ALA A 6 -19.00 -6.41 -0.56
N ARG A 7 -20.16 -5.86 -0.25
CA ARG A 7 -21.45 -6.46 -0.59
C ARG A 7 -21.80 -6.11 -2.02
N ILE A 8 -22.16 -7.12 -2.78
CA ILE A 8 -22.66 -6.99 -4.14
C ILE A 8 -24.17 -6.72 -4.06
N VAL A 9 -24.59 -5.56 -4.56
CA VAL A 9 -26.00 -5.17 -4.67
C VAL A 9 -26.43 -5.35 -6.12
N ARG A 10 -27.53 -6.08 -6.32
CA ARG A 10 -28.06 -6.44 -7.64
C ARG A 10 -29.49 -5.94 -7.81
N GLY A 11 -29.87 -5.63 -9.04
CA GLY A 11 -31.26 -5.27 -9.37
C GLY A 11 -31.49 -3.79 -9.62
N GLY A 12 -32.74 -3.35 -9.50
CA GLY A 12 -33.17 -1.98 -9.80
C GLY A 12 -32.55 -0.93 -8.90
N ASP A 13 -32.37 -1.25 -7.61
CA ASP A 13 -31.81 -0.36 -6.59
C ASP A 13 -30.29 -0.19 -6.72
N ALA A 14 -29.64 -1.02 -7.55
CA ALA A 14 -28.21 -0.98 -7.81
C ALA A 14 -27.78 0.04 -8.91
N GLY A 15 -28.68 0.98 -9.24
CA GLY A 15 -28.42 2.03 -10.23
C GLY A 15 -28.51 1.57 -11.69
N PRO A 16 -28.06 2.40 -12.65
CA PRO A 16 -28.29 2.18 -14.08
C PRO A 16 -27.68 0.89 -14.61
N TRP A 17 -26.59 0.43 -14.03
CA TRP A 17 -25.92 -0.81 -14.39
C TRP A 17 -26.61 -2.07 -13.85
N GLY A 18 -27.53 -1.94 -12.88
CA GLY A 18 -28.14 -3.05 -12.15
C GLY A 18 -27.17 -3.82 -11.26
N PHE A 19 -26.02 -3.21 -10.99
CA PHE A 19 -24.94 -3.70 -10.18
C PHE A 19 -24.27 -2.52 -9.45
N SER A 20 -24.03 -2.69 -8.16
CA SER A 20 -23.22 -1.77 -7.36
C SER A 20 -22.52 -2.50 -6.22
N LEU A 21 -21.54 -1.87 -5.59
CA LEU A 21 -20.85 -2.38 -4.42
C LEU A 21 -21.16 -1.49 -3.23
N GLN A 22 -21.46 -2.12 -2.11
CA GLN A 22 -21.56 -1.49 -0.80
C GLN A 22 -20.34 -1.95 0.02
N LEU A 23 -19.43 -1.03 0.34
CA LEU A 23 -18.34 -1.32 1.27
C LEU A 23 -18.91 -1.35 2.68
N ILE A 24 -18.53 -2.37 3.44
CA ILE A 24 -18.97 -2.58 4.82
C ILE A 24 -17.72 -2.58 5.68
N ASP A 25 -17.72 -1.77 6.74
CA ASP A 25 -16.64 -1.73 7.70
C ASP A 25 -16.45 -3.09 8.38
N ALA A 26 -15.20 -3.51 8.58
CA ALA A 26 -14.86 -4.78 9.20
C ALA A 26 -15.42 -4.91 10.63
N GLN A 27 -15.53 -3.79 11.35
CA GLN A 27 -16.09 -3.75 12.71
C GLN A 27 -17.58 -4.10 12.75
N ARG A 28 -18.31 -3.96 11.64
CA ARG A 28 -19.71 -4.35 11.56
C ARG A 28 -19.92 -5.87 11.55
N CYS A 29 -18.91 -6.66 11.22
CA CYS A 29 -18.95 -8.10 11.33
C CYS A 29 -18.41 -8.51 12.72
N PRO A 30 -19.29 -8.90 13.68
CA PRO A 30 -18.94 -9.05 15.08
C PRO A 30 -18.03 -10.26 15.31
N ILE A 31 -16.82 -10.03 15.82
CA ILE A 31 -15.83 -11.08 16.12
C ILE A 31 -16.23 -11.96 17.32
N ASP A 32 -17.08 -11.47 18.19
CA ASP A 32 -17.59 -12.15 19.37
C ASP A 32 -18.84 -13.02 19.09
N TYR A 33 -19.43 -12.90 17.89
CA TYR A 33 -20.59 -13.71 17.52
C TYR A 33 -20.17 -15.11 17.09
N ASN A 34 -20.36 -16.06 18.01
CA ASN A 34 -20.05 -17.49 17.82
C ASN A 34 -21.25 -18.35 18.23
N ALA A 35 -21.69 -19.27 17.37
CA ALA A 35 -22.83 -20.15 17.64
C ALA A 35 -22.69 -21.51 16.93
N LYS A 36 -23.24 -22.54 17.53
CA LYS A 36 -23.46 -23.81 16.86
C LYS A 36 -24.87 -23.83 16.29
N LEU A 37 -25.00 -24.10 15.01
CA LEU A 37 -26.27 -24.20 14.32
C LEU A 37 -26.69 -25.65 14.10
N LYS A 38 -27.95 -25.85 13.68
CA LYS A 38 -28.44 -27.17 13.29
C LYS A 38 -27.69 -27.68 12.05
N ASN A 39 -27.67 -29.01 11.87
CA ASN A 39 -27.05 -29.69 10.72
C ASN A 39 -25.53 -29.52 10.58
N GLY A 40 -24.80 -29.37 11.69
CA GLY A 40 -23.36 -29.29 11.70
C GLY A 40 -22.79 -27.94 11.20
N ARG A 41 -23.64 -26.97 10.90
CA ARG A 41 -23.20 -25.59 10.61
C ARG A 41 -22.79 -24.89 11.89
N PHE A 42 -21.92 -23.93 11.75
CA PHE A 42 -21.46 -23.13 12.90
C PHE A 42 -21.15 -21.69 12.47
N ILE A 43 -21.29 -20.79 13.40
CA ILE A 43 -20.87 -19.40 13.24
C ILE A 43 -19.58 -19.20 14.02
N ARG A 44 -18.59 -18.62 13.41
CA ARG A 44 -17.37 -18.13 14.06
C ARG A 44 -17.07 -16.72 13.61
N GLN A 45 -16.87 -15.85 14.58
CA GLN A 45 -16.49 -14.45 14.35
C GLN A 45 -17.42 -13.74 13.34
N GLY A 46 -18.75 -13.99 13.47
CA GLY A 46 -19.74 -13.38 12.60
C GLY A 46 -19.90 -14.03 11.22
N ILE A 47 -19.18 -15.12 10.92
CA ILE A 47 -19.24 -15.82 9.64
C ILE A 47 -19.86 -17.22 9.86
N GLU A 48 -20.90 -17.54 9.08
CA GLU A 48 -21.54 -18.87 9.07
C GLU A 48 -20.80 -19.79 8.11
N PHE A 49 -20.42 -20.96 8.61
CA PHE A 49 -19.71 -22.00 7.84
C PHE A 49 -20.55 -23.25 7.70
N ASN A 50 -20.37 -23.96 6.60
CA ASN A 50 -20.86 -25.31 6.45
C ASN A 50 -19.98 -26.32 7.23
N THR A 51 -20.32 -27.60 7.17
CA THR A 51 -19.57 -28.70 7.80
C THR A 51 -18.15 -28.83 7.28
N TYR A 52 -17.84 -28.33 6.10
CA TYR A 52 -16.52 -28.38 5.48
C TYR A 52 -15.70 -27.08 5.69
N GLY A 53 -16.25 -26.11 6.44
CA GLY A 53 -15.56 -24.86 6.71
C GLY A 53 -15.65 -23.80 5.59
N LYS A 54 -16.54 -24.01 4.60
CA LYS A 54 -16.80 -23.00 3.57
C LYS A 54 -17.78 -21.96 4.10
N PRO A 55 -17.53 -20.63 3.91
CA PRO A 55 -18.49 -19.59 4.27
C PRO A 55 -19.80 -19.73 3.50
N ILE A 56 -20.93 -19.60 4.22
CA ILE A 56 -22.28 -19.62 3.65
C ILE A 56 -22.92 -18.25 3.77
N ALA A 57 -22.72 -17.56 4.89
CA ALA A 57 -23.28 -16.24 5.14
C ALA A 57 -22.42 -15.43 6.09
N TYR A 58 -22.63 -14.13 6.08
CA TYR A 58 -22.01 -13.16 6.97
C TYR A 58 -23.09 -12.45 7.78
N TYR A 59 -22.78 -12.15 9.02
CA TYR A 59 -23.66 -11.41 9.92
C TYR A 59 -23.07 -10.03 10.16
N PHE A 60 -23.84 -9.00 9.86
CA PHE A 60 -23.44 -7.62 10.05
C PHE A 60 -24.37 -6.91 11.03
N ASN A 61 -23.82 -6.07 11.89
CA ASN A 61 -24.62 -5.17 12.70
C ASN A 61 -25.49 -4.28 11.82
N ALA A 62 -26.75 -4.08 12.21
CA ALA A 62 -27.71 -3.29 11.44
C ALA A 62 -27.41 -1.78 11.47
N SER A 63 -26.78 -1.29 12.55
CA SER A 63 -26.39 0.12 12.71
C SER A 63 -25.01 0.39 12.10
N ASP A 64 -24.82 1.55 11.51
CA ASP A 64 -23.53 2.04 11.09
C ASP A 64 -22.61 2.27 12.31
N GLY A 65 -21.32 1.93 12.16
CA GLY A 65 -20.35 1.97 13.26
C GLY A 65 -20.09 3.35 13.86
N ASP A 66 -20.53 4.42 13.21
CA ASP A 66 -20.43 5.80 13.69
C ASP A 66 -21.32 6.07 14.91
N ASP A 67 -22.32 5.23 15.18
CA ASP A 67 -23.13 5.29 16.39
C ASP A 67 -22.47 4.58 17.58
N VAL A 68 -21.29 5.01 17.96
CA VAL A 68 -20.59 4.54 19.17
C VAL A 68 -21.47 4.78 20.43
N TYR A 69 -22.31 5.79 20.40
CA TYR A 69 -23.24 6.13 21.48
C TYR A 69 -24.52 5.28 21.52
N TYR A 70 -24.89 4.61 20.42
CA TYR A 70 -26.08 3.79 20.30
C TYR A 70 -25.79 2.30 20.14
N ARG A 71 -24.71 1.80 20.76
CA ARG A 71 -24.56 0.38 21.05
C ARG A 71 -25.64 -0.06 22.02
N THR A 72 -26.88 0.03 21.58
CA THR A 72 -27.95 -0.75 22.20
C THR A 72 -27.60 -2.20 21.96
N ALA A 73 -27.45 -2.94 23.04
CA ALA A 73 -27.11 -4.38 23.07
C ALA A 73 -28.25 -5.26 22.50
N THR A 74 -28.82 -4.87 21.37
CA THR A 74 -29.75 -5.71 20.61
C THR A 74 -28.90 -6.41 19.56
N ASN A 75 -28.74 -7.72 19.74
CA ASN A 75 -28.15 -8.66 18.77
C ASN A 75 -28.95 -8.68 17.46
N ASN A 76 -29.13 -7.54 16.82
CA ASN A 76 -29.85 -7.41 15.58
C ASN A 76 -28.86 -7.48 14.40
N TYR A 77 -28.50 -8.70 14.06
CA TYR A 77 -27.61 -8.96 12.94
C TYR A 77 -28.40 -9.16 11.65
N THR A 78 -27.97 -8.48 10.60
CA THR A 78 -28.44 -8.75 9.25
C THR A 78 -27.60 -9.89 8.67
N ARG A 79 -28.24 -10.99 8.33
CA ARG A 79 -27.62 -12.12 7.65
C ARG A 79 -27.56 -11.85 6.15
N VAL A 80 -26.38 -11.90 5.56
CA VAL A 80 -26.12 -11.72 4.12
C VAL A 80 -25.50 -13.00 3.58
N GLU A 81 -26.01 -13.51 2.45
CA GLU A 81 -25.46 -14.72 1.81
C GLU A 81 -24.01 -14.49 1.36
N ALA A 82 -23.17 -15.52 1.48
CA ALA A 82 -21.76 -15.41 1.08
C ALA A 82 -21.57 -15.18 -0.43
N SER A 83 -22.54 -15.55 -1.26
CA SER A 83 -22.55 -15.22 -2.70
C SER A 83 -22.64 -13.72 -2.99
N ASP A 84 -23.11 -12.95 -2.03
CA ASP A 84 -23.32 -11.50 -2.14
C ASP A 84 -22.25 -10.69 -1.41
N VAL A 85 -21.24 -11.35 -0.85
CA VAL A 85 -20.17 -10.69 -0.09
C VAL A 85 -18.81 -11.14 -0.61
N ILE A 86 -17.98 -10.17 -0.97
CA ILE A 86 -16.56 -10.38 -1.18
C ILE A 86 -15.88 -10.06 0.15
N HIS A 87 -15.24 -11.05 0.75
CA HIS A 87 -14.47 -10.90 1.98
C HIS A 87 -12.98 -11.07 1.63
N GLY A 88 -12.25 -9.98 1.67
CA GLY A 88 -10.81 -9.97 1.36
C GLY A 88 -9.96 -9.80 2.61
N PHE A 89 -9.04 -10.73 2.83
CA PHE A 89 -7.98 -10.66 3.82
C PHE A 89 -6.81 -11.55 3.40
N LEU A 90 -5.63 -11.27 3.95
CA LEU A 90 -4.46 -12.13 3.76
C LEU A 90 -4.49 -13.26 4.79
N GLU A 91 -4.38 -14.48 4.32
CA GLU A 91 -4.37 -15.67 5.18
C GLU A 91 -2.92 -15.99 5.58
N ASP A 92 -2.56 -15.68 6.83
CA ASP A 92 -1.23 -15.96 7.40
C ASP A 92 -1.13 -17.38 7.99
N MET A 93 -2.28 -17.95 8.36
CA MET A 93 -2.35 -19.26 9.00
C MET A 93 -3.46 -20.10 8.40
N VAL A 94 -3.21 -21.39 8.22
CA VAL A 94 -4.22 -22.34 7.76
C VAL A 94 -5.44 -22.35 8.68
N GLY A 95 -6.60 -22.09 8.10
CA GLY A 95 -7.88 -22.06 8.84
C GLY A 95 -8.22 -20.73 9.50
N GLN A 96 -7.47 -19.67 9.23
CA GLN A 96 -7.80 -18.31 9.61
C GLN A 96 -9.15 -17.91 9.02
N LYS A 97 -9.98 -17.21 9.78
CA LYS A 97 -11.34 -16.85 9.39
C LYS A 97 -11.52 -15.35 9.19
N ARG A 98 -10.67 -14.54 9.78
CA ARG A 98 -10.69 -13.07 9.74
C ARG A 98 -9.29 -12.55 9.47
N GLY A 99 -9.20 -11.42 8.83
CA GLY A 99 -7.93 -10.73 8.58
C GLY A 99 -7.30 -10.16 9.85
N LEU A 100 -5.97 -10.13 9.88
CA LEU A 100 -5.20 -9.45 10.91
C LEU A 100 -4.64 -8.15 10.34
N PRO A 101 -4.68 -7.03 11.07
CA PRO A 101 -4.07 -5.78 10.63
C PRO A 101 -2.57 -5.97 10.37
N TRP A 102 -2.07 -5.47 9.25
CA TRP A 102 -0.64 -5.56 8.91
C TRP A 102 0.26 -4.90 9.95
N THR A 103 -0.28 -3.92 10.65
CA THR A 103 0.40 -3.23 11.74
C THR A 103 0.40 -4.00 13.07
N SER A 104 -0.33 -5.13 13.17
CA SER A 104 -0.52 -5.87 14.42
C SER A 104 0.79 -6.27 15.09
N THR A 105 1.78 -6.68 14.30
CA THR A 105 3.13 -7.06 14.78
C THR A 105 3.95 -5.88 15.29
N SER A 106 3.59 -4.67 14.91
CA SER A 106 4.35 -3.44 15.16
C SER A 106 3.68 -2.48 16.14
N LEU A 107 2.37 -2.64 16.40
CA LEU A 107 1.59 -1.73 17.25
C LEU A 107 2.15 -1.57 18.66
N PHE A 108 2.53 -2.66 19.30
CA PHE A 108 3.09 -2.62 20.65
C PHE A 108 4.44 -1.89 20.68
N ARG A 109 5.28 -2.10 19.66
CA ARG A 109 6.57 -1.41 19.55
C ARG A 109 6.40 0.06 19.23
N LEU A 110 5.42 0.40 18.41
CA LEU A 110 5.09 1.80 18.11
C LEU A 110 4.73 2.56 19.38
N HIS A 111 3.89 1.96 20.23
CA HIS A 111 3.55 2.54 21.54
C HIS A 111 4.80 2.71 22.41
N GLN A 112 5.65 1.69 22.50
CA GLN A 112 6.88 1.78 23.31
C GLN A 112 7.87 2.82 22.79
N ILE A 113 7.99 3.01 21.46
CA ILE A 113 8.82 4.07 20.88
C ILE A 113 8.29 5.43 21.29
N SER A 114 6.98 5.65 21.18
CA SER A 114 6.35 6.91 21.57
C SER A 114 6.62 7.24 23.04
N GLU A 115 6.42 6.29 23.95
CA GLU A 115 6.72 6.46 25.39
C GLU A 115 8.20 6.74 25.65
N PHE A 116 9.08 6.09 24.88
CA PHE A 116 10.52 6.31 24.97
C PHE A 116 10.92 7.69 24.48
N GLU A 117 10.36 8.16 23.37
CA GLU A 117 10.59 9.50 22.84
C GLU A 117 10.13 10.58 23.82
N ASP A 118 8.92 10.42 24.39
CA ASP A 118 8.40 11.33 25.39
C ASP A 118 9.31 11.38 26.62
N SER A 119 9.77 10.24 27.10
CA SER A 119 10.70 10.16 28.22
C SER A 119 12.06 10.82 27.89
N ALA A 120 12.54 10.65 26.66
CA ALA A 120 13.77 11.27 26.20
C ALA A 120 13.65 12.82 26.14
N ILE A 121 12.51 13.31 25.66
CA ILE A 121 12.21 14.76 25.63
C ILE A 121 12.15 15.33 27.03
N VAL A 122 11.46 14.65 27.95
CA VAL A 122 11.40 15.07 29.37
C VAL A 122 12.80 15.12 29.99
N ASN A 123 13.60 14.05 29.78
CA ASN A 123 14.98 14.02 30.27
C ASN A 123 15.85 15.17 29.70
N ALA A 124 15.68 15.47 28.41
CA ALA A 124 16.38 16.58 27.78
C ALA A 124 15.99 17.93 28.39
N ARG A 125 14.70 18.16 28.66
CA ARG A 125 14.20 19.37 29.32
C ARG A 125 14.75 19.53 30.73
N VAL A 126 14.69 18.44 31.50
CA VAL A 126 15.20 18.43 32.89
C VAL A 126 16.70 18.70 32.90
N SER A 127 17.46 18.07 32.02
CA SER A 127 18.91 18.30 31.90
C SER A 127 19.24 19.72 31.46
N ALA A 128 18.44 20.32 30.57
CA ALA A 128 18.62 21.70 30.11
C ALA A 128 18.35 22.72 31.22
N ASN A 129 17.40 22.45 32.13
CA ASN A 129 17.03 23.32 33.23
C ASN A 129 17.97 23.23 34.44
N LYS A 130 19.05 22.43 34.37
CA LYS A 130 20.03 22.26 35.47
C LYS A 130 19.37 22.03 36.81
N MET A 131 18.35 21.17 36.83
CA MET A 131 17.68 20.84 38.10
C MET A 131 18.62 20.03 38.98
N GLY A 132 18.57 20.26 40.27
CA GLY A 132 19.32 19.55 41.29
C GLY A 132 18.52 19.43 42.58
N PHE A 133 19.02 18.59 43.45
CA PHE A 133 18.48 18.49 44.79
C PHE A 133 19.30 19.34 45.74
N ILE A 134 18.61 20.09 46.66
CA ILE A 134 19.29 20.79 47.72
C ILE A 134 19.49 19.79 48.84
N GLN A 135 20.75 19.49 49.15
CA GLN A 135 21.11 18.65 50.28
C GLN A 135 21.68 19.51 51.35
N TRP A 136 21.19 19.37 52.57
CA TRP A 136 21.72 20.06 53.73
C TRP A 136 22.82 19.22 54.39
N ARG A 137 23.89 19.89 54.84
CA ARG A 137 24.86 19.26 55.68
C ARG A 137 24.28 18.89 57.03
N GLU A 138 24.77 17.80 57.62
CA GLU A 138 24.28 17.31 58.89
C GLU A 138 24.36 18.43 59.95
N GLY A 139 23.19 18.77 60.57
CA GLY A 139 23.08 19.83 61.56
C GLY A 139 22.71 21.23 61.05
N PHE A 140 22.65 21.48 59.74
CA PHE A 140 22.33 22.78 59.12
C PHE A 140 20.98 22.87 58.48
N GLY A 141 20.20 21.80 58.37
CA GLY A 141 18.87 21.84 57.74
C GLY A 141 17.83 22.61 58.56
N PRO A 142 16.86 23.26 57.91
CA PRO A 142 15.73 23.85 58.61
C PRO A 142 14.99 22.78 59.38
N LYS A 143 14.52 23.10 60.59
CA LYS A 143 13.57 22.25 61.31
C LYS A 143 12.22 22.48 60.67
N PHE A 144 11.80 21.57 59.82
CA PHE A 144 10.50 21.62 59.19
C PHE A 144 9.40 21.40 60.23
N GLU A 145 8.48 22.33 60.34
CA GLU A 145 7.13 22.06 60.85
C GLU A 145 6.31 21.49 59.70
N GLU A 146 5.33 20.65 59.94
CA GLU A 146 4.64 19.77 58.98
C GLU A 146 4.06 20.46 57.72
N ASP A 147 4.06 21.80 57.64
CA ASP A 147 3.46 22.59 56.55
C ASP A 147 4.46 23.46 55.75
N ASP A 148 5.76 23.40 56.01
CA ASP A 148 6.75 24.23 55.31
C ASP A 148 7.26 23.60 54.01
N GLU A 149 6.68 23.92 52.85
CA GLU A 149 7.22 23.65 51.54
C GLU A 149 8.24 24.72 51.12
N ILE A 150 9.52 24.37 51.01
CA ILE A 150 10.51 25.25 50.40
C ILE A 150 10.41 25.11 48.89
N GLN A 151 9.71 26.02 48.21
CA GLN A 151 9.72 26.14 46.78
C GLN A 151 10.81 27.14 46.36
N ILE A 152 11.84 26.64 45.65
CA ILE A 152 12.82 27.50 45.00
C ILE A 152 12.47 27.51 43.52
N GLU A 153 11.92 28.62 43.04
CA GLU A 153 11.73 28.83 41.60
C GLU A 153 13.10 29.08 40.96
N SER A 154 13.51 28.18 40.09
CA SER A 154 14.70 28.34 39.26
C SER A 154 14.30 28.67 37.82
N GLN A 155 14.68 29.87 37.38
CA GLN A 155 14.57 30.23 35.95
C GLN A 155 15.84 29.83 35.21
N ALA A 156 15.69 29.46 33.95
CA ALA A 156 16.84 29.06 33.10
C ALA A 156 17.84 30.23 32.97
N GLY A 157 19.06 30.03 33.50
CA GLY A 157 20.11 31.02 33.49
C GLY A 157 20.31 31.79 34.81
N GLU A 158 19.47 31.61 35.80
CA GLU A 158 19.65 32.18 37.15
C GLU A 158 20.36 31.18 38.07
N PHE A 159 21.23 31.69 38.90
CA PHE A 159 21.94 30.94 39.93
C PHE A 159 21.46 31.48 41.30
N PRO A 160 20.49 30.83 41.94
CA PRO A 160 20.02 31.24 43.24
C PRO A 160 21.16 31.12 44.31
N MET A 161 21.28 32.10 45.21
CA MET A 161 22.15 31.95 46.35
C MET A 161 21.58 30.89 47.30
N LEU A 162 22.39 29.87 47.58
CA LEU A 162 22.02 28.82 48.53
C LEU A 162 22.18 29.30 49.97
N PRO A 163 21.28 28.93 50.87
CA PRO A 163 21.41 29.17 52.29
C PRO A 163 22.66 28.53 52.88
N GLU A 164 23.15 29.05 54.02
CA GLU A 164 24.32 28.50 54.71
C GLU A 164 24.09 27.03 55.11
N GLY A 165 25.06 26.19 54.69
CA GLY A 165 24.99 24.73 54.90
C GLY A 165 24.20 23.93 53.86
N ALA A 166 23.62 24.58 52.84
CA ALA A 166 22.98 23.90 51.71
C ALA A 166 23.98 23.66 50.60
N GLU A 167 24.00 22.45 50.03
CA GLU A 167 24.75 22.08 48.85
C GLU A 167 23.76 21.67 47.73
N LEU A 168 24.00 22.20 46.54
CA LEU A 168 23.30 21.77 45.34
C LEU A 168 23.92 20.46 44.82
N LYS A 169 23.18 19.40 44.95
CA LYS A 169 23.55 18.14 44.30
C LYS A 169 22.94 18.09 42.91
N GLU A 170 23.74 18.35 41.90
CA GLU A 170 23.29 18.33 40.54
C GLU A 170 22.68 16.94 40.22
N TRP A 171 21.45 16.93 39.77
CA TRP A 171 20.85 15.77 39.15
C TRP A 171 21.12 15.87 37.66
N SER A 172 22.19 15.21 37.21
CA SER A 172 22.53 15.10 35.80
C SER A 172 22.09 13.72 35.34
N PRO A 173 20.85 13.56 34.84
CA PRO A 173 20.47 12.30 34.22
C PRO A 173 21.38 12.11 33.00
N ASN A 174 22.04 10.98 32.92
CA ASN A 174 22.78 10.60 31.74
C ASN A 174 21.77 10.44 30.59
N TYR A 175 21.56 11.52 29.86
CA TYR A 175 20.77 11.44 28.64
C TYR A 175 21.55 10.57 27.64
N PRO A 176 20.93 9.55 27.06
CA PRO A 176 21.64 8.67 26.12
C PRO A 176 21.91 9.39 24.81
N THR A 177 22.89 10.28 24.80
CA THR A 177 23.24 11.10 23.63
C THR A 177 23.85 10.27 22.49
N GLY A 178 24.55 9.17 22.81
CA GLY A 178 25.20 8.32 21.81
C GLY A 178 24.38 7.11 21.39
N GLU A 179 23.53 6.58 22.25
CA GLU A 179 22.80 5.33 22.01
C GLU A 179 21.35 5.53 21.57
N PHE A 180 20.81 6.73 21.71
CA PHE A 180 19.43 7.04 21.32
C PHE A 180 19.16 6.70 19.83
N LEU A 181 19.96 7.25 18.95
CA LEU A 181 19.79 7.08 17.50
C LEU A 181 19.92 5.61 17.04
N PRO A 182 20.98 4.86 17.45
CA PRO A 182 21.09 3.45 17.11
C PRO A 182 19.92 2.60 17.62
N PHE A 183 19.47 2.85 18.85
CA PHE A 183 18.31 2.15 19.44
C PHE A 183 17.03 2.46 18.67
N HIS A 184 16.74 3.73 18.43
CA HIS A 184 15.57 4.17 17.66
C HIS A 184 15.56 3.57 16.25
N LYS A 185 16.71 3.60 15.55
CA LYS A 185 16.87 2.96 14.23
C LYS A 185 16.63 1.43 14.30
N ALA A 186 17.11 0.75 15.31
CA ALA A 186 16.90 -0.69 15.49
C ALA A 186 15.41 -1.03 15.69
N MET A 187 14.70 -0.24 16.48
CA MET A 187 13.27 -0.41 16.69
C MET A 187 12.47 -0.17 15.42
N LEU A 188 12.75 0.90 14.68
CA LEU A 188 12.10 1.18 13.39
C LEU A 188 12.37 0.10 12.34
N ARG A 189 13.60 -0.44 12.29
CA ARG A 189 13.93 -1.59 11.41
C ARG A 189 13.10 -2.82 11.74
N SER A 190 12.93 -3.10 13.02
CA SER A 190 12.11 -4.21 13.47
C SER A 190 10.62 -4.02 13.14
N MET A 191 10.13 -2.78 13.21
CA MET A 191 8.76 -2.45 12.80
C MET A 191 8.58 -2.57 11.29
N ALA A 192 9.54 -2.07 10.50
CA ALA A 192 9.52 -2.19 9.05
C ALA A 192 9.49 -3.65 8.61
N ALA A 193 10.31 -4.51 9.22
CA ALA A 193 10.31 -5.95 8.98
C ALA A 193 8.96 -6.59 9.34
N GLY A 194 8.33 -6.17 10.44
CA GLY A 194 7.02 -6.66 10.86
C GLY A 194 5.88 -6.25 9.93
N MET A 195 6.02 -5.14 9.21
CA MET A 195 5.03 -4.64 8.24
C MET A 195 5.35 -5.07 6.79
N GLY A 196 6.48 -5.75 6.56
CA GLY A 196 6.90 -6.14 5.20
C GLY A 196 7.31 -4.97 4.31
N VAL A 197 7.78 -3.86 4.90
CA VAL A 197 8.24 -2.67 4.17
C VAL A 197 9.73 -2.42 4.38
N LEU A 198 10.37 -1.76 3.43
CA LEU A 198 11.76 -1.38 3.56
C LEU A 198 11.93 -0.29 4.63
N TYR A 199 12.89 -0.47 5.56
CA TYR A 199 13.19 0.50 6.62
C TYR A 199 13.37 1.94 6.08
N ASN A 200 14.14 2.08 5.00
CA ASN A 200 14.42 3.39 4.40
C ASN A 200 13.14 4.10 3.91
N ASN A 201 12.14 3.34 3.44
CA ASN A 201 10.86 3.89 3.03
C ASN A 201 9.98 4.25 4.24
N LEU A 202 9.98 3.42 5.28
CA LEU A 202 9.22 3.68 6.51
C LEU A 202 9.73 4.92 7.26
N ALA A 203 11.06 5.01 7.43
CA ALA A 203 11.70 6.07 8.20
C ALA A 203 12.08 7.30 7.38
N SER A 204 11.98 7.24 6.03
CA SER A 204 12.52 8.23 5.09
C SER A 204 14.02 8.52 5.34
N ASP A 205 14.75 7.50 5.83
CA ASP A 205 16.17 7.59 6.17
C ASP A 205 17.01 7.08 5.01
N LEU A 206 17.65 8.00 4.31
CA LEU A 206 18.60 7.72 3.22
C LEU A 206 20.06 7.94 3.63
N GLU A 207 20.33 8.15 4.92
CA GLU A 207 21.68 8.32 5.43
C GLU A 207 22.49 7.02 5.31
N ASN A 208 23.73 7.13 4.86
CA ASN A 208 24.67 6.00 4.73
C ASN A 208 24.19 4.85 3.82
N VAL A 209 23.28 5.12 2.90
CA VAL A 209 22.80 4.12 1.94
C VAL A 209 23.57 4.23 0.64
N ASN A 210 24.08 3.10 0.13
CA ASN A 210 24.65 3.06 -1.21
C ASN A 210 23.58 2.65 -2.25
N PHE A 211 23.82 3.04 -3.50
CA PHE A 211 22.88 2.78 -4.60
C PHE A 211 22.55 1.30 -4.76
N SER A 212 23.52 0.41 -4.61
CA SER A 212 23.31 -1.03 -4.79
C SER A 212 22.42 -1.61 -3.70
N SER A 213 22.60 -1.21 -2.44
CA SER A 213 21.81 -1.71 -1.30
C SER A 213 20.35 -1.24 -1.40
N ILE A 214 20.14 0.05 -1.70
CA ILE A 214 18.78 0.58 -1.82
C ILE A 214 18.05 0.00 -3.03
N ARG A 215 18.78 -0.22 -4.13
CA ARG A 215 18.24 -0.89 -5.33
C ARG A 215 17.75 -2.29 -5.00
N GLN A 216 18.59 -3.09 -4.33
CA GLN A 216 18.21 -4.46 -3.97
C GLN A 216 16.99 -4.46 -3.03
N GLY A 217 17.01 -3.66 -1.97
CA GLY A 217 15.88 -3.57 -1.06
C GLY A 217 14.59 -3.12 -1.73
N THR A 218 14.67 -2.15 -2.66
CA THR A 218 13.51 -1.70 -3.44
C THR A 218 12.97 -2.81 -4.37
N LEU A 219 13.85 -3.62 -4.96
CA LEU A 219 13.42 -4.74 -5.80
C LEU A 219 12.70 -5.81 -4.97
N ASP A 220 13.24 -6.17 -3.81
CA ASP A 220 12.63 -7.14 -2.90
C ASP A 220 11.25 -6.65 -2.40
N GLU A 221 11.14 -5.38 -2.03
CA GLU A 221 9.86 -4.77 -1.62
C GLU A 221 8.84 -4.76 -2.78
N ARG A 222 9.29 -4.50 -4.01
CA ARG A 222 8.42 -4.53 -5.20
C ARG A 222 7.89 -5.92 -5.51
N GLU A 223 8.66 -6.98 -5.27
CA GLU A 223 8.16 -8.36 -5.41
C GLU A 223 7.03 -8.62 -4.42
N HIS A 224 7.19 -8.24 -3.15
CA HIS A 224 6.11 -8.32 -2.17
C HIS A 224 4.86 -7.54 -2.60
N TRP A 225 5.01 -6.32 -3.12
CA TRP A 225 3.87 -5.54 -3.62
C TRP A 225 3.19 -6.19 -4.83
N LYS A 226 3.92 -6.92 -5.69
CA LYS A 226 3.33 -7.67 -6.81
C LYS A 226 2.43 -8.81 -6.32
N GLU A 227 2.84 -9.51 -5.28
CA GLU A 227 2.02 -10.56 -4.65
C GLU A 227 0.71 -9.98 -4.10
N LEU A 228 0.79 -8.84 -3.40
CA LEU A 228 -0.39 -8.14 -2.88
C LEU A 228 -1.30 -7.61 -3.99
N GLN A 229 -0.73 -7.11 -5.09
CA GLN A 229 -1.50 -6.68 -6.26
C GLN A 229 -2.24 -7.87 -6.89
N GLN A 230 -1.57 -9.01 -7.03
CA GLN A 230 -2.19 -10.22 -7.57
C GLN A 230 -3.32 -10.72 -6.67
N TRP A 231 -3.08 -10.77 -5.37
CA TRP A 231 -4.12 -11.09 -4.39
C TRP A 231 -5.34 -10.16 -4.49
N LEU A 232 -5.13 -8.85 -4.62
CA LEU A 232 -6.24 -7.88 -4.75
C LEU A 232 -7.01 -8.09 -6.06
N ILE A 233 -6.31 -8.40 -7.15
CA ILE A 233 -6.94 -8.70 -8.45
C ILE A 233 -7.84 -9.93 -8.30
N GLU A 234 -7.34 -11.03 -7.78
CA GLU A 234 -8.07 -12.29 -7.64
C GLU A 234 -9.23 -12.19 -6.64
N THR A 235 -9.00 -11.47 -5.53
CA THR A 235 -10.00 -11.40 -4.44
C THR A 235 -11.10 -10.38 -4.71
N LEU A 236 -10.79 -9.25 -5.33
CA LEU A 236 -11.74 -8.15 -5.50
C LEU A 236 -12.03 -7.84 -6.98
N ILE A 237 -10.98 -7.59 -7.77
CA ILE A 237 -11.16 -7.02 -9.11
C ILE A 237 -11.85 -7.99 -10.06
N GLU A 238 -11.42 -9.24 -10.10
CA GLU A 238 -12.00 -10.26 -10.98
C GLU A 238 -13.45 -10.60 -10.61
N PRO A 239 -13.82 -10.86 -9.35
CA PRO A 239 -15.21 -11.10 -8.97
C PRO A 239 -16.13 -9.92 -9.28
N VAL A 240 -15.68 -8.69 -9.00
CA VAL A 240 -16.42 -7.46 -9.29
C VAL A 240 -16.62 -7.30 -10.80
N PHE A 241 -15.55 -7.46 -11.58
CA PHE A 241 -15.61 -7.37 -13.04
C PHE A 241 -16.55 -8.40 -13.63
N PHE A 242 -16.49 -9.64 -13.17
CA PHE A 242 -17.34 -10.72 -13.66
C PHE A 242 -18.83 -10.43 -13.41
N GLU A 243 -19.19 -10.00 -12.21
CA GLU A 243 -20.57 -9.62 -11.88
C GLU A 243 -21.03 -8.38 -12.67
N TRP A 244 -20.18 -7.35 -12.76
CA TRP A 244 -20.48 -6.17 -13.57
C TRP A 244 -20.68 -6.53 -15.05
N LEU A 245 -19.80 -7.35 -15.62
CA LEU A 245 -19.89 -7.77 -17.02
C LEU A 245 -21.18 -8.52 -17.29
N LYS A 246 -21.55 -9.44 -16.40
CA LYS A 246 -22.80 -10.22 -16.48
C LYS A 246 -24.02 -9.31 -16.57
N TYR A 247 -24.13 -8.34 -15.66
CA TYR A 247 -25.26 -7.41 -15.65
C TYR A 247 -25.24 -6.42 -16.81
N SER A 248 -24.06 -5.98 -17.21
CA SER A 248 -23.88 -5.09 -18.37
C SER A 248 -24.26 -5.74 -19.68
N LEU A 249 -23.99 -7.03 -19.83
CA LEU A 249 -24.44 -7.82 -21.00
C LEU A 249 -25.98 -8.01 -20.98
N LEU A 250 -26.56 -8.36 -19.83
CA LEU A 250 -28.00 -8.54 -19.69
C LEU A 250 -28.80 -7.26 -20.02
N LYS A 251 -28.23 -6.09 -19.65
CA LYS A 251 -28.86 -4.80 -19.95
C LYS A 251 -28.48 -4.22 -21.32
N GLY A 252 -27.58 -4.86 -22.07
CA GLY A 252 -27.16 -4.43 -23.40
C GLY A 252 -26.30 -3.15 -23.41
N HIS A 253 -25.64 -2.81 -22.29
CA HIS A 253 -24.79 -1.63 -22.19
C HIS A 253 -23.51 -1.76 -23.02
N ILE A 254 -23.00 -2.99 -23.18
CA ILE A 254 -21.77 -3.24 -23.94
C ILE A 254 -22.13 -3.52 -25.39
N LYS A 255 -21.62 -2.65 -26.28
CA LYS A 255 -21.92 -2.71 -27.72
C LYS A 255 -20.70 -3.10 -28.53
N LYS A 256 -20.93 -3.83 -29.62
CA LYS A 256 -19.94 -4.11 -30.64
C LYS A 256 -19.65 -2.84 -31.47
N LYS A 257 -18.54 -2.83 -32.21
CA LYS A 257 -18.18 -1.71 -33.10
C LYS A 257 -19.25 -1.38 -34.13
N ASN A 258 -20.09 -2.34 -34.52
CA ASN A 258 -21.22 -2.17 -35.42
C ASN A 258 -22.52 -1.65 -34.75
N GLY A 259 -22.45 -1.29 -33.46
CA GLY A 259 -23.60 -0.78 -32.70
C GLY A 259 -24.51 -1.84 -32.07
N SER A 260 -24.40 -3.13 -32.45
CA SER A 260 -25.20 -4.21 -31.85
C SER A 260 -24.68 -4.56 -30.46
N SER A 261 -25.58 -4.96 -29.53
CA SER A 261 -25.19 -5.42 -28.20
C SER A 261 -24.56 -6.81 -28.25
N TYR A 262 -23.64 -7.06 -27.32
CA TYR A 262 -23.16 -8.42 -27.06
C TYR A 262 -24.26 -9.24 -26.40
N GLN A 263 -24.28 -10.54 -26.64
CA GLN A 263 -25.23 -11.46 -26.04
C GLN A 263 -24.71 -12.00 -24.70
N ALA A 264 -25.61 -12.35 -23.79
CA ALA A 264 -25.23 -12.95 -22.50
C ALA A 264 -24.45 -14.25 -22.64
N LEU A 265 -24.65 -15.01 -23.73
CA LEU A 265 -23.91 -16.24 -24.08
C LEU A 265 -22.42 -15.98 -24.35
N GLU A 266 -22.03 -14.73 -24.63
CA GLU A 266 -20.62 -14.37 -24.88
C GLU A 266 -19.85 -14.06 -23.57
N LEU A 267 -20.49 -14.21 -22.38
CA LEU A 267 -19.92 -13.93 -21.08
C LEU A 267 -18.55 -14.62 -20.89
N ASP A 268 -18.50 -15.93 -21.12
CA ASP A 268 -17.26 -16.72 -20.93
C ASP A 268 -16.11 -16.28 -21.84
N ARG A 269 -16.42 -15.77 -23.02
CA ARG A 269 -15.43 -15.24 -23.93
C ARG A 269 -14.93 -13.86 -23.49
N LEU A 270 -15.85 -13.01 -23.05
CA LEU A 270 -15.56 -11.63 -22.65
C LEU A 270 -14.95 -11.53 -21.25
N SER A 271 -15.16 -12.53 -20.40
CA SER A 271 -14.57 -12.60 -19.05
C SER A 271 -13.08 -12.95 -19.07
N LYS A 272 -12.57 -13.50 -20.18
CA LYS A 272 -11.14 -13.84 -20.34
C LYS A 272 -10.33 -12.59 -20.60
N VAL A 273 -10.06 -11.84 -19.54
CA VAL A 273 -9.27 -10.61 -19.56
C VAL A 273 -7.92 -10.84 -18.90
N SER A 274 -6.94 -10.04 -19.29
CA SER A 274 -5.63 -10.00 -18.65
C SER A 274 -5.51 -8.72 -17.84
N TRP A 275 -5.25 -8.87 -16.56
CA TRP A 275 -5.10 -7.74 -15.66
C TRP A 275 -3.68 -7.22 -15.68
N GLN A 276 -3.54 -5.90 -15.75
CA GLN A 276 -2.26 -5.22 -15.61
C GLN A 276 -2.29 -4.39 -14.32
N ALA A 277 -1.58 -4.87 -13.31
CA ALA A 277 -1.38 -4.11 -12.10
C ALA A 277 -0.45 -2.90 -12.35
N ARG A 278 -0.48 -1.94 -11.43
CA ARG A 278 0.42 -0.79 -11.46
C ARG A 278 1.87 -1.27 -11.48
N ARG A 279 2.68 -0.66 -12.34
CA ARG A 279 4.12 -0.91 -12.45
C ARG A 279 4.92 0.27 -11.90
N TRP A 280 6.16 0.01 -11.58
CA TRP A 280 7.11 1.02 -11.14
C TRP A 280 8.00 1.44 -12.29
N THR A 281 8.47 2.68 -12.24
CA THR A 281 9.53 3.16 -13.14
C THR A 281 10.82 2.38 -12.91
N TRP A 282 11.61 2.28 -13.93
CA TRP A 282 12.95 1.71 -13.84
C TRP A 282 13.81 2.49 -12.84
N ILE A 283 14.63 1.79 -12.07
CA ILE A 283 15.54 2.40 -11.10
C ILE A 283 16.76 2.96 -11.82
N ASP A 284 17.26 2.22 -12.80
CA ASP A 284 18.34 2.62 -13.70
C ASP A 284 17.86 2.47 -15.15
N PRO A 285 17.24 3.51 -15.73
CA PRO A 285 16.66 3.43 -17.06
C PRO A 285 17.65 3.03 -18.15
N SER A 286 18.92 3.46 -18.04
CA SER A 286 19.92 3.17 -19.07
C SER A 286 20.30 1.69 -19.12
N SER A 287 20.58 1.11 -17.97
CA SER A 287 20.91 -0.32 -17.85
C SER A 287 19.73 -1.22 -18.17
N GLU A 288 18.53 -0.83 -17.71
CA GLU A 288 17.32 -1.63 -17.89
C GLU A 288 16.83 -1.60 -19.35
N VAL A 289 16.91 -0.45 -20.05
CA VAL A 289 16.64 -0.38 -21.50
C VAL A 289 17.63 -1.23 -22.28
N ALA A 290 18.93 -1.15 -21.98
CA ALA A 290 19.94 -1.97 -22.65
C ALA A 290 19.73 -3.48 -22.42
N ALA A 291 19.32 -3.86 -21.20
CA ALA A 291 18.99 -5.24 -20.87
C ALA A 291 17.74 -5.72 -21.62
N ALA A 292 16.68 -4.90 -21.67
CA ALA A 292 15.46 -5.21 -22.42
C ALA A 292 15.72 -5.33 -23.93
N GLU A 293 16.56 -4.45 -24.49
CA GLU A 293 16.98 -4.53 -25.89
C GLU A 293 17.73 -5.84 -26.19
N LYS A 294 18.69 -6.21 -25.34
CA LYS A 294 19.42 -7.48 -25.48
C LYS A 294 18.49 -8.68 -25.34
N ALA A 295 17.58 -8.67 -24.36
CA ALA A 295 16.61 -9.73 -24.15
C ALA A 295 15.68 -9.90 -25.37
N LYS A 296 15.18 -8.78 -25.93
CA LYS A 296 14.38 -8.77 -27.16
C LYS A 296 15.17 -9.32 -28.35
N ASN A 297 16.41 -8.89 -28.54
CA ASN A 297 17.25 -9.32 -29.67
C ASN A 297 17.60 -10.82 -29.60
N ASN A 298 17.70 -11.37 -28.39
CA ASN A 298 17.91 -12.81 -28.14
C ASN A 298 16.59 -13.61 -28.03
N MET A 299 15.44 -13.02 -28.36
CA MET A 299 14.12 -13.65 -28.29
C MET A 299 13.73 -14.16 -26.90
N LEU A 300 14.30 -13.63 -25.82
CA LEU A 300 13.94 -13.95 -24.44
C LEU A 300 12.67 -13.21 -23.99
N THR A 301 12.34 -12.11 -24.65
CA THR A 301 11.13 -11.32 -24.40
C THR A 301 10.60 -10.72 -25.70
N SER A 302 9.33 -10.31 -25.70
CA SER A 302 8.71 -9.60 -26.83
C SER A 302 8.64 -8.10 -26.58
N PRO A 303 8.61 -7.24 -27.62
CA PRO A 303 8.36 -5.81 -27.45
C PRO A 303 7.06 -5.52 -26.66
N GLY A 304 6.01 -6.28 -26.93
CA GLY A 304 4.75 -6.15 -26.21
C GLY A 304 4.85 -6.52 -24.74
N SER A 305 5.69 -7.50 -24.38
CA SER A 305 5.95 -7.84 -22.97
C SER A 305 6.64 -6.70 -22.25
N VAL A 306 7.69 -6.13 -22.85
CA VAL A 306 8.42 -4.99 -22.28
C VAL A 306 7.50 -3.78 -22.07
N ILE A 307 6.60 -3.50 -23.03
CA ILE A 307 5.61 -2.42 -22.90
C ILE A 307 4.64 -2.72 -21.74
N ARG A 308 4.16 -3.97 -21.61
CA ARG A 308 3.29 -4.37 -20.48
C ARG A 308 4.00 -4.28 -19.14
N GLU A 309 5.28 -4.60 -19.07
CA GLU A 309 6.10 -4.42 -17.87
C GLU A 309 6.20 -2.96 -17.41
N GLN A 310 6.00 -2.01 -18.34
CA GLN A 310 5.88 -0.59 -18.02
C GLN A 310 4.44 -0.14 -17.68
N GLY A 311 3.49 -1.09 -17.61
CA GLY A 311 2.08 -0.80 -17.31
C GLY A 311 1.31 -0.15 -18.46
N LYS A 312 1.82 -0.24 -19.68
CA LYS A 312 1.18 0.31 -20.87
C LYS A 312 0.59 -0.80 -21.74
N ASP A 313 -0.49 -0.46 -22.45
CA ASP A 313 -1.04 -1.38 -23.46
C ASP A 313 -0.25 -1.30 -24.76
N PRO A 314 0.30 -2.43 -25.28
CA PRO A 314 1.08 -2.44 -26.50
C PRO A 314 0.33 -1.90 -27.71
N GLN A 315 -0.97 -2.18 -27.85
CA GLN A 315 -1.74 -1.72 -29.00
C GLN A 315 -1.90 -0.20 -28.99
N THR A 316 -2.14 0.37 -27.82
CA THR A 316 -2.21 1.82 -27.63
C THR A 316 -0.87 2.48 -27.93
N VAL A 317 0.23 1.96 -27.40
CA VAL A 317 1.58 2.50 -27.64
C VAL A 317 1.94 2.44 -29.13
N TRP A 318 1.66 1.32 -29.80
CA TRP A 318 1.95 1.20 -31.25
C TRP A 318 1.08 2.12 -32.11
N ALA A 319 -0.21 2.26 -31.76
CA ALA A 319 -1.10 3.15 -32.48
C ALA A 319 -0.73 4.64 -32.28
N GLU A 320 -0.26 5.00 -31.09
CA GLU A 320 0.25 6.33 -30.79
C GLU A 320 1.56 6.60 -31.55
N SER A 321 2.52 5.70 -31.46
CA SER A 321 3.78 5.79 -32.18
C SER A 321 3.57 5.89 -33.70
N ALA A 322 2.64 5.12 -34.28
CA ALA A 322 2.33 5.21 -35.71
C ALA A 322 1.74 6.55 -36.10
N ARG A 323 0.89 7.14 -35.25
CA ARG A 323 0.35 8.50 -35.46
C ARG A 323 1.44 9.56 -35.38
N ASP A 324 2.33 9.46 -34.40
CA ASP A 324 3.43 10.39 -34.19
C ASP A 324 4.39 10.37 -35.39
N LEU A 325 4.78 9.18 -35.87
CA LEU A 325 5.64 9.03 -37.06
C LEU A 325 5.01 9.64 -38.32
N LYS A 326 3.71 9.44 -38.47
CA LYS A 326 2.97 10.05 -39.60
C LYS A 326 2.96 11.57 -39.47
N THR A 327 2.66 12.10 -38.28
CA THR A 327 2.63 13.56 -38.02
C THR A 327 4.01 14.17 -38.27
N MET A 328 5.08 13.54 -37.78
CA MET A 328 6.46 13.99 -38.05
C MET A 328 6.79 14.00 -39.55
N LYS A 329 6.41 12.96 -40.28
CA LYS A 329 6.61 12.88 -41.72
C LYS A 329 5.87 14.02 -42.46
N ASP A 330 4.58 14.23 -42.14
CA ASP A 330 3.75 15.26 -42.72
C ASP A 330 4.32 16.66 -42.43
N GLU A 331 4.86 16.90 -41.22
CA GLU A 331 5.48 18.19 -40.87
C GLU A 331 6.77 18.43 -41.66
N TYR A 332 7.65 17.45 -41.85
CA TYR A 332 8.82 17.63 -42.71
C TYR A 332 8.44 17.92 -44.13
N ILE A 333 7.40 17.30 -44.67
CA ILE A 333 6.89 17.61 -46.04
C ILE A 333 6.36 19.03 -46.09
N ASN A 334 5.63 19.51 -45.09
CA ASN A 334 5.13 20.88 -45.00
C ASN A 334 6.25 21.92 -44.95
N GLN A 335 7.40 21.55 -44.40
CA GLN A 335 8.60 22.42 -44.40
C GLN A 335 9.40 22.37 -45.70
N GLY A 336 8.93 21.64 -46.74
CA GLY A 336 9.50 21.62 -48.08
C GLY A 336 10.48 20.49 -48.38
N PHE A 337 10.62 19.49 -47.46
CA PHE A 337 11.39 18.31 -47.75
C PHE A 337 10.64 17.33 -48.67
N SER A 338 11.39 16.57 -49.49
CA SER A 338 10.76 15.50 -50.28
C SER A 338 10.20 14.40 -49.41
N ALA A 339 9.19 13.67 -49.89
CA ALA A 339 8.59 12.56 -49.13
C ALA A 339 9.59 11.45 -48.76
N GLU A 340 10.60 11.21 -49.61
CA GLU A 340 11.67 10.27 -49.36
C GLU A 340 12.62 10.76 -48.26
N THR A 341 13.06 12.02 -48.35
CA THR A 341 13.91 12.66 -47.33
C THR A 341 13.21 12.73 -45.99
N ALA A 342 11.92 13.09 -45.95
CA ALA A 342 11.12 13.11 -44.75
C ALA A 342 11.02 11.73 -44.08
N GLU A 343 10.86 10.67 -44.85
CA GLU A 343 10.85 9.29 -44.37
C GLU A 343 12.21 8.86 -43.81
N GLU A 344 13.30 9.19 -44.51
CA GLU A 344 14.65 8.93 -44.00
C GLU A 344 14.93 9.67 -42.68
N MET A 345 14.52 10.95 -42.55
CA MET A 345 14.66 11.74 -41.32
C MET A 345 13.87 11.13 -40.15
N VAL A 346 12.65 10.67 -40.42
CA VAL A 346 11.82 9.98 -39.41
C VAL A 346 12.46 8.67 -38.98
N LEU A 347 12.97 7.85 -39.92
CA LEU A 347 13.66 6.59 -39.59
C LEU A 347 14.97 6.83 -38.84
N ALA A 348 15.72 7.88 -39.18
CA ALA A 348 16.94 8.27 -38.47
C ALA A 348 16.65 8.70 -37.03
N SER A 349 15.55 9.43 -36.79
CA SER A 349 15.13 9.85 -35.44
C SER A 349 14.81 8.68 -34.53
N MET A 350 14.44 7.51 -35.10
CA MET A 350 14.20 6.29 -34.35
C MET A 350 15.47 5.50 -34.02
N GLY A 351 16.66 6.03 -34.30
CA GLY A 351 17.93 5.35 -34.07
C GLY A 351 18.20 4.16 -35.01
N ARG A 352 17.38 3.97 -36.02
CA ARG A 352 17.62 2.97 -37.04
C ARG A 352 18.66 3.50 -38.04
N LYS A 353 19.93 3.11 -37.87
CA LYS A 353 20.91 3.26 -38.95
C LYS A 353 20.32 2.58 -40.19
N GLN A 354 20.39 3.28 -41.34
CA GLN A 354 20.08 2.64 -42.65
C GLN A 354 20.68 1.25 -42.69
N ALA A 355 19.86 0.22 -42.88
CA ALA A 355 20.32 -1.04 -43.36
C ALA A 355 20.99 -0.72 -44.70
N GLY A 356 22.31 -0.85 -44.74
CA GLY A 356 23.08 -0.57 -45.94
C GLY A 356 22.40 -1.22 -47.14
N ALA A 357 22.29 -0.50 -48.22
CA ALA A 357 21.65 -0.96 -49.46
C ALA A 357 22.10 -2.40 -49.77
N VAL A 358 21.23 -3.37 -49.48
CA VAL A 358 21.42 -4.74 -49.96
C VAL A 358 21.34 -4.63 -51.45
N GLY A 359 22.50 -4.83 -52.12
CA GLY A 359 22.66 -4.71 -53.55
C GLY A 359 21.55 -5.46 -54.27
N ARG A 360 20.82 -4.78 -55.15
CA ARG A 360 19.92 -5.40 -56.11
C ARG A 360 20.71 -6.49 -56.86
N PRO A 361 20.15 -7.69 -57.01
CA PRO A 361 20.75 -8.68 -57.93
C PRO A 361 20.90 -8.04 -59.29
N LYS A 362 22.11 -8.05 -59.85
CA LYS A 362 22.33 -7.69 -61.24
C LYS A 362 21.50 -8.65 -62.09
N GLU A 363 20.54 -8.12 -62.86
CA GLU A 363 19.93 -8.85 -63.95
C GLU A 363 21.03 -9.25 -64.90
N SER A 364 21.23 -10.54 -65.09
CA SER A 364 22.08 -11.11 -66.12
C SER A 364 21.40 -10.93 -67.44
N MET A 365 22.09 -10.26 -68.38
CA MET A 365 21.81 -10.32 -69.80
C MET A 365 21.86 -11.74 -70.30
#